data_c58d7709949d77730c6b2efec612e65c
#
_entry.id   c58d7709949d77730c6b2efec612e65c
#
_cell.length_a   1.000
_cell.length_b   1.000
_cell.length_c   1.000
_cell.angle_alpha   90.00
_cell.angle_beta   90.00
_cell.angle_gamma   90.00
#
_symmetry.space_group_name_H-M   'P 1'
#
loop_
_entity.id
_entity.type
_entity.pdbx_description
1 polymer ?
#
loop_
_entity_poly.entity_id
_entity_poly.type
_entity_poly.pdbx_seq_one_letter_code
_entity_poly.pdbx_strand_id
1 'polypeptide(L)'
;MRLIENLIYIPCKSKSSRLPNKNILKFNKERLFIKTIKQAKKIKLEKYILVDSDSDFILKSSKKLKVNIYKRKKKYTKKSTPTSDCLIDVLNYYKKKNIHFKNIIKLQVTSPLRRESDITSAYKIFKNKNANAVISLCKTFSPVQWANVLNKKKEINNFIS
;
A
#
# COMPACT_ATOMS: atom_id res chain seq x y z
N MET A 1 -0.76 -5.20 27.31
CA MET A 1 -0.38 -4.46 26.09
C MET A 1 0.52 -5.35 25.25
N ARG A 2 0.20 -5.55 23.96
CA ARG A 2 1.04 -6.32 23.02
C ARG A 2 1.69 -5.37 22.03
N LEU A 3 3.01 -5.31 22.04
CA LEU A 3 3.80 -4.54 21.06
C LEU A 3 4.27 -5.48 19.95
N ILE A 4 4.02 -5.10 18.71
CA ILE A 4 4.46 -5.81 17.51
C ILE A 4 5.49 -4.92 16.80
N GLU A 5 6.65 -5.48 16.47
CA GLU A 5 7.76 -4.71 15.89
C GLU A 5 7.36 -4.08 14.54
N ASN A 6 6.76 -4.86 13.61
CA ASN A 6 6.46 -4.36 12.27
C ASN A 6 5.03 -4.70 11.81
N LEU A 7 4.27 -3.68 11.44
CA LEU A 7 3.04 -3.82 10.66
C LEU A 7 3.36 -3.72 9.18
N ILE A 8 3.14 -4.80 8.43
CA ILE A 8 3.08 -4.72 6.96
C ILE A 8 1.64 -4.39 6.56
N TYR A 9 1.42 -3.15 6.17
CA TYR A 9 0.12 -2.64 5.79
C TYR A 9 -0.07 -2.66 4.28
N ILE A 10 -1.10 -3.38 3.80
CA ILE A 10 -1.44 -3.54 2.38
C ILE A 10 -2.82 -2.92 2.13
N PRO A 11 -2.89 -1.63 1.76
CA PRO A 11 -4.15 -0.99 1.40
C PRO A 11 -4.64 -1.49 0.04
N CYS A 12 -5.85 -2.03 -0.01
CA CYS A 12 -6.40 -2.71 -1.17
C CYS A 12 -7.86 -2.33 -1.43
N LYS A 13 -8.08 -1.07 -1.87
CA LYS A 13 -9.42 -0.55 -2.19
C LYS A 13 -10.03 -1.26 -3.41
N SER A 14 -11.34 -1.58 -3.37
CA SER A 14 -12.04 -2.23 -4.48
C SER A 14 -12.13 -1.34 -5.72
N LYS A 15 -12.67 -0.14 -5.55
CA LYS A 15 -12.88 0.81 -6.66
C LYS A 15 -11.64 1.65 -6.90
N SER A 16 -11.16 1.66 -8.13
CA SER A 16 -10.08 2.52 -8.61
C SER A 16 -10.58 3.41 -9.74
N SER A 17 -10.29 4.71 -9.67
CA SER A 17 -10.80 5.69 -10.65
C SER A 17 -10.07 5.67 -11.98
N ARG A 18 -8.73 5.45 -11.97
CA ARG A 18 -7.90 5.45 -13.18
C ARG A 18 -7.93 4.11 -13.92
N LEU A 19 -8.00 3.01 -13.18
CA LEU A 19 -8.05 1.65 -13.73
C LEU A 19 -9.04 0.85 -12.88
N PRO A 20 -10.26 0.56 -13.39
CA PRO A 20 -11.27 -0.19 -12.64
C PRO A 20 -10.71 -1.51 -12.10
N ASN A 21 -11.08 -1.84 -10.87
CA ASN A 21 -10.71 -3.11 -10.24
C ASN A 21 -9.19 -3.43 -10.23
N LYS A 22 -8.35 -2.41 -10.37
CA LYS A 22 -6.89 -2.52 -10.49
C LYS A 22 -6.27 -3.56 -9.55
N ASN A 23 -6.66 -3.58 -8.29
CA ASN A 23 -6.05 -4.44 -7.27
C ASN A 23 -6.34 -5.93 -7.46
N ILE A 24 -7.40 -6.28 -8.21
CA ILE A 24 -7.76 -7.66 -8.52
C ILE A 24 -7.34 -8.09 -9.94
N LEU A 25 -6.81 -7.17 -10.74
CA LEU A 25 -6.27 -7.51 -12.06
C LEU A 25 -5.13 -8.53 -11.92
N LYS A 26 -5.01 -9.38 -12.93
CA LYS A 26 -3.93 -10.35 -13.03
C LYS A 26 -2.69 -9.71 -13.66
N PHE A 27 -1.55 -9.99 -13.08
CA PHE A 27 -0.23 -9.70 -13.63
C PHE A 27 0.57 -11.00 -13.60
N ASN A 28 0.98 -11.51 -14.76
CA ASN A 28 1.61 -12.81 -14.91
C ASN A 28 0.77 -13.93 -14.23
N LYS A 29 -0.48 -14.07 -14.65
CA LYS A 29 -1.46 -15.08 -14.18
C LYS A 29 -1.88 -14.94 -12.71
N GLU A 30 -1.28 -14.07 -11.91
CA GLU A 30 -1.58 -13.87 -10.49
C GLU A 30 -2.21 -12.50 -10.22
N ARG A 31 -3.19 -12.42 -9.29
CA ARG A 31 -3.81 -11.14 -8.92
C ARG A 31 -2.81 -10.26 -8.15
N LEU A 32 -2.79 -8.96 -8.45
CA LEU A 32 -1.83 -8.02 -7.88
C LEU A 32 -1.80 -8.03 -6.34
N PHE A 33 -2.96 -8.06 -5.68
CA PHE A 33 -2.98 -8.11 -4.22
C PHE A 33 -2.43 -9.42 -3.66
N ILE A 34 -2.67 -10.55 -4.31
CA ILE A 34 -2.12 -11.86 -3.92
C ILE A 34 -0.60 -11.84 -4.04
N LYS A 35 -0.08 -11.34 -5.17
CA LYS A 35 1.36 -11.17 -5.38
C LYS A 35 1.99 -10.33 -4.26
N THR A 36 1.36 -9.22 -3.89
CA THR A 36 1.84 -8.35 -2.80
C THR A 36 1.84 -9.08 -1.45
N ILE A 37 0.80 -9.86 -1.14
CA ILE A 37 0.75 -10.68 0.08
C ILE A 37 1.89 -11.70 0.08
N LYS A 38 2.12 -12.40 -1.03
CA LYS A 38 3.21 -13.38 -1.14
C LYS A 38 4.58 -12.73 -0.96
N GLN A 39 4.81 -11.55 -1.54
CA GLN A 39 6.02 -10.76 -1.29
C GLN A 39 6.17 -10.42 0.20
N ALA A 40 5.10 -9.92 0.83
CA ALA A 40 5.12 -9.60 2.26
C ALA A 40 5.46 -10.82 3.14
N LYS A 41 4.95 -12.01 2.79
CA LYS A 41 5.23 -13.25 3.53
C LYS A 41 6.68 -13.67 3.45
N LYS A 42 7.36 -13.46 2.34
CA LYS A 42 8.77 -13.83 2.13
C LYS A 42 9.77 -12.95 2.90
N ILE A 43 9.37 -11.76 3.36
CA ILE A 43 10.25 -10.87 4.11
C ILE A 43 10.64 -11.54 5.43
N LYS A 44 11.94 -11.66 5.70
CA LYS A 44 12.49 -12.25 6.94
C LYS A 44 12.57 -11.21 8.06
N LEU A 45 11.43 -10.73 8.54
CA LEU A 45 11.31 -9.82 9.69
C LEU A 45 10.18 -10.33 10.57
N GLU A 46 10.25 -10.05 11.89
CA GLU A 46 9.06 -10.15 12.74
C GLU A 46 8.00 -9.18 12.22
N LYS A 47 6.83 -9.70 11.89
CA LYS A 47 5.82 -8.92 11.16
C LYS A 47 4.39 -9.36 11.41
N TYR A 48 3.51 -8.38 11.37
CA TYR A 48 2.06 -8.56 11.33
C TYR A 48 1.57 -8.09 9.95
N ILE A 49 1.16 -9.01 9.10
CA ILE A 49 0.68 -8.67 7.74
C ILE A 49 -0.80 -8.39 7.82
N LEU A 50 -1.23 -7.22 7.36
CA LEU A 50 -2.61 -6.78 7.37
C LEU A 50 -3.05 -6.27 6.00
N VAL A 51 -4.12 -6.84 5.48
CA VAL A 51 -4.82 -6.35 4.27
C VAL A 51 -6.02 -5.53 4.68
N ASP A 52 -6.05 -4.27 4.28
CA ASP A 52 -7.14 -3.33 4.49
C ASP A 52 -7.93 -3.16 3.19
N SER A 53 -9.20 -3.58 3.19
CA SER A 53 -10.06 -3.53 2.00
C SER A 53 -11.52 -3.31 2.33
N ASP A 54 -12.24 -2.70 1.39
CA ASP A 54 -13.70 -2.60 1.36
C ASP A 54 -14.35 -3.77 0.59
N SER A 55 -13.56 -4.61 -0.10
CA SER A 55 -14.02 -5.76 -0.89
C SER A 55 -14.02 -7.04 -0.08
N ASP A 56 -15.18 -7.69 0.04
CA ASP A 56 -15.29 -9.00 0.69
C ASP A 56 -14.51 -10.09 -0.06
N PHE A 57 -14.45 -10.01 -1.39
CA PHE A 57 -13.65 -10.91 -2.20
C PHE A 57 -12.15 -10.84 -1.82
N ILE A 58 -11.59 -9.62 -1.72
CA ILE A 58 -10.19 -9.41 -1.34
C ILE A 58 -9.95 -9.92 0.08
N LEU A 59 -10.85 -9.59 1.02
CA LEU A 59 -10.71 -10.01 2.42
C LEU A 59 -10.78 -11.53 2.57
N LYS A 60 -11.79 -12.18 1.97
CA LYS A 60 -11.93 -13.65 2.00
C LYS A 60 -10.71 -14.33 1.37
N SER A 61 -10.22 -13.83 0.23
CA SER A 61 -9.02 -14.38 -0.42
C SER A 61 -7.76 -14.18 0.43
N SER A 62 -7.62 -13.03 1.09
CA SER A 62 -6.50 -12.74 1.98
C SER A 62 -6.50 -13.64 3.22
N LYS A 63 -7.68 -13.90 3.80
CA LYS A 63 -7.85 -14.81 4.93
C LYS A 63 -7.41 -16.25 4.57
N LYS A 64 -7.75 -16.72 3.36
CA LYS A 64 -7.26 -18.03 2.85
C LYS A 64 -5.73 -18.08 2.76
N LEU A 65 -5.07 -16.96 2.54
CA LEU A 65 -3.62 -16.84 2.56
C LEU A 65 -3.03 -16.68 3.98
N LYS A 66 -3.84 -16.88 5.03
CA LYS A 66 -3.41 -16.81 6.45
C LYS A 66 -2.72 -15.48 6.80
N VAL A 67 -3.28 -14.36 6.34
CA VAL A 67 -2.90 -13.00 6.76
C VAL A 67 -4.08 -12.30 7.42
N ASN A 68 -3.78 -11.30 8.24
CA ASN A 68 -4.81 -10.55 8.94
C ASN A 68 -5.56 -9.65 7.98
N ILE A 69 -6.82 -9.39 8.29
CA ILE A 69 -7.69 -8.58 7.45
C ILE A 69 -8.35 -7.48 8.28
N TYR A 70 -8.58 -6.34 7.64
CA TYR A 70 -9.36 -5.25 8.19
C TYR A 70 -10.42 -4.81 7.17
N LYS A 71 -11.69 -4.86 7.57
CA LYS A 71 -12.78 -4.36 6.74
C LYS A 71 -12.82 -2.84 6.83
N ARG A 72 -12.48 -2.18 5.72
CA ARG A 72 -12.46 -0.71 5.63
C ARG A 72 -13.85 -0.14 5.84
N LYS A 73 -13.97 0.85 6.70
CA LYS A 73 -15.23 1.56 6.94
C LYS A 73 -15.66 2.34 5.70
N LYS A 74 -16.97 2.39 5.44
CA LYS A 74 -17.57 3.05 4.27
C LYS A 74 -17.10 4.50 4.09
N LYS A 75 -16.94 5.26 5.18
CA LYS A 75 -16.47 6.66 5.14
C LYS A 75 -15.07 6.82 4.52
N TYR A 76 -14.20 5.79 4.58
CA TYR A 76 -12.85 5.79 4.02
C TYR A 76 -12.76 5.16 2.61
N THR A 77 -13.89 4.91 1.96
CA THR A 77 -13.92 4.36 0.59
C THR A 77 -14.05 5.43 -0.49
N LYS A 78 -14.19 6.70 -0.12
CA LYS A 78 -14.29 7.82 -1.08
C LYS A 78 -13.02 7.97 -1.91
N LYS A 79 -13.15 8.51 -3.13
CA LYS A 79 -12.01 8.71 -4.05
C LYS A 79 -10.93 9.63 -3.46
N SER A 80 -11.36 10.66 -2.74
CA SER A 80 -10.51 11.66 -2.10
C SER A 80 -9.87 11.23 -0.78
N THR A 81 -10.25 10.07 -0.22
CA THR A 81 -9.72 9.63 1.09
C THR A 81 -8.23 9.29 0.99
N PRO A 82 -7.34 9.98 1.71
CA PRO A 82 -5.94 9.63 1.78
C PRO A 82 -5.73 8.24 2.38
N THR A 83 -4.68 7.56 1.95
CA THR A 83 -4.33 6.24 2.53
C THR A 83 -3.88 6.36 3.99
N SER A 84 -3.36 7.51 4.40
CA SER A 84 -3.02 7.84 5.79
C SER A 84 -4.23 7.71 6.73
N ASP A 85 -5.39 8.24 6.33
CA ASP A 85 -6.60 8.19 7.16
C ASP A 85 -7.08 6.76 7.36
N CYS A 86 -6.97 5.93 6.30
CA CYS A 86 -7.26 4.50 6.40
C CYS A 86 -6.31 3.80 7.38
N LEU A 87 -5.02 4.14 7.33
CA LEU A 87 -4.02 3.57 8.23
C LEU A 87 -4.28 4.02 9.68
N ILE A 88 -4.57 5.29 9.90
CA ILE A 88 -4.89 5.82 11.24
C ILE A 88 -6.12 5.09 11.84
N ASP A 89 -7.16 4.85 11.03
CA ASP A 89 -8.34 4.11 11.48
C ASP A 89 -7.98 2.66 11.87
N VAL A 90 -7.11 2.01 11.10
CA VAL A 90 -6.57 0.67 11.44
C VAL A 90 -5.79 0.71 12.75
N LEU A 91 -4.87 1.65 12.91
CA LEU A 91 -4.06 1.77 14.12
C LEU A 91 -4.93 2.01 15.37
N ASN A 92 -5.92 2.88 15.26
CA ASN A 92 -6.88 3.15 16.34
C ASN A 92 -7.73 1.91 16.70
N TYR A 93 -8.12 1.10 15.70
CA TYR A 93 -8.81 -0.16 15.93
C TYR A 93 -7.96 -1.15 16.74
N TYR A 94 -6.67 -1.29 16.40
CA TYR A 94 -5.77 -2.19 17.12
C TYR A 94 -5.36 -1.64 18.49
N LYS A 95 -5.19 -0.32 18.63
CA LYS A 95 -4.96 0.33 19.93
C LYS A 95 -6.06 0.02 20.93
N LYS A 96 -7.33 0.06 20.51
CA LYS A 96 -8.48 -0.33 21.36
C LYS A 96 -8.45 -1.80 21.79
N LYS A 97 -7.68 -2.65 21.11
CA LYS A 97 -7.44 -4.06 21.46
C LYS A 97 -6.14 -4.27 22.22
N ASN A 98 -5.52 -3.20 22.74
CA ASN A 98 -4.22 -3.23 23.40
C ASN A 98 -3.08 -3.81 22.53
N ILE A 99 -3.17 -3.65 21.20
CA ILE A 99 -2.15 -4.04 20.23
C ILE A 99 -1.55 -2.77 19.62
N HIS A 100 -0.23 -2.65 19.69
CA HIS A 100 0.53 -1.51 19.18
C HIS A 100 1.58 -1.98 18.17
N PHE A 101 1.89 -1.13 17.20
CA PHE A 101 2.91 -1.38 16.18
C PHE A 101 4.01 -0.34 16.30
N LYS A 102 5.27 -0.79 16.33
CA LYS A 102 6.42 0.09 16.44
C LYS A 102 6.78 0.72 15.09
N ASN A 103 6.79 -0.07 14.03
CA ASN A 103 7.10 0.38 12.69
C ASN A 103 5.99 -0.02 11.71
N ILE A 104 5.85 0.76 10.62
CA ILE A 104 4.86 0.52 9.58
C ILE A 104 5.56 0.41 8.24
N ILE A 105 5.36 -0.71 7.55
CA ILE A 105 5.84 -0.95 6.20
C ILE A 105 4.61 -0.97 5.27
N LYS A 106 4.39 0.12 4.55
CA LYS A 106 3.27 0.24 3.61
C LYS A 106 3.65 -0.35 2.25
N LEU A 107 2.97 -1.40 1.83
CA LEU A 107 3.17 -2.04 0.52
C LEU A 107 1.99 -1.75 -0.40
N GLN A 108 2.19 -0.87 -1.37
CA GLN A 108 1.18 -0.62 -2.39
C GLN A 108 1.07 -1.80 -3.37
N VAL A 109 -0.15 -2.22 -3.66
CA VAL A 109 -0.46 -3.33 -4.61
C VAL A 109 -0.02 -2.99 -6.04
N THR A 110 0.07 -1.70 -6.37
CA THR A 110 0.41 -1.21 -7.71
C THR A 110 1.90 -1.23 -8.05
N SER A 111 2.72 -1.86 -7.21
CA SER A 111 4.16 -2.05 -7.47
C SER A 111 4.48 -3.55 -7.59
N PRO A 112 4.00 -4.23 -8.65
CA PRO A 112 4.11 -5.70 -8.78
C PRO A 112 5.53 -6.20 -9.02
N LEU A 113 6.43 -5.34 -9.50
CA LEU A 113 7.83 -5.67 -9.79
C LEU A 113 8.76 -5.48 -8.59
N ARG A 114 8.25 -4.97 -7.47
CA ARG A 114 9.02 -4.83 -6.23
C ARG A 114 9.52 -6.20 -5.77
N ARG A 115 10.78 -6.26 -5.38
CA ARG A 115 11.43 -7.46 -4.82
C ARG A 115 11.45 -7.41 -3.28
N GLU A 116 11.57 -8.55 -2.65
CA GLU A 116 11.71 -8.65 -1.19
C GLU A 116 12.98 -7.95 -0.69
N SER A 117 14.05 -8.00 -1.50
CA SER A 117 15.31 -7.29 -1.24
C SER A 117 15.13 -5.78 -1.16
N ASP A 118 14.27 -5.19 -2.00
CA ASP A 118 14.02 -3.75 -1.99
C ASP A 118 13.40 -3.32 -0.65
N ILE A 119 12.45 -4.12 -0.13
CA ILE A 119 11.81 -3.86 1.17
C ILE A 119 12.82 -4.01 2.31
N THR A 120 13.61 -5.09 2.27
CA THR A 120 14.60 -5.38 3.32
C THR A 120 15.71 -4.32 3.35
N SER A 121 16.17 -3.85 2.19
CA SER A 121 17.15 -2.78 2.08
C SER A 121 16.62 -1.45 2.61
N ALA A 122 15.38 -1.08 2.25
CA ALA A 122 14.72 0.11 2.78
C ALA A 122 14.58 0.03 4.32
N TYR A 123 14.23 -1.13 4.86
CA TYR A 123 14.13 -1.34 6.30
C TYR A 123 15.50 -1.23 6.99
N LYS A 124 16.57 -1.77 6.39
CA LYS A 124 17.93 -1.60 6.92
C LYS A 124 18.35 -0.12 6.97
N ILE A 125 18.09 0.64 5.90
CA ILE A 125 18.36 2.08 5.86
C ILE A 125 17.58 2.80 6.97
N PHE A 126 16.29 2.48 7.12
CA PHE A 126 15.42 3.03 8.15
C PHE A 126 16.00 2.83 9.56
N LYS A 127 16.44 1.61 9.87
CA LYS A 127 17.02 1.27 11.19
C LYS A 127 18.39 1.88 11.40
N ASN A 128 19.31 1.74 10.43
CA ASN A 128 20.69 2.18 10.56
C ASN A 128 20.84 3.70 10.65
N LYS A 129 19.96 4.43 9.95
CA LYS A 129 19.97 5.90 9.97
C LYS A 129 19.05 6.50 11.02
N ASN A 130 18.38 5.68 11.83
CA ASN A 130 17.33 6.12 12.77
C ASN A 130 16.35 7.12 12.12
N ALA A 131 15.97 6.84 10.87
CA ALA A 131 15.19 7.75 10.06
C ALA A 131 13.70 7.73 10.50
N ASN A 132 13.02 8.86 10.39
CA ASN A 132 11.57 8.92 10.64
C ASN A 132 10.76 8.21 9.54
N ALA A 133 11.25 8.22 8.30
CA ALA A 133 10.65 7.52 7.17
C ALA A 133 11.68 7.23 6.07
N VAL A 134 11.43 6.18 5.30
CA VAL A 134 12.16 5.85 4.07
C VAL A 134 11.14 5.61 2.95
N ILE A 135 11.34 6.28 1.82
CA ILE A 135 10.47 6.19 0.65
C ILE A 135 11.28 5.69 -0.53
N SER A 136 10.76 4.69 -1.23
CA SER A 136 11.36 4.23 -2.48
C SER A 136 10.96 5.15 -3.64
N LEU A 137 11.92 5.58 -4.41
CA LEU A 137 11.74 6.41 -5.60
C LEU A 137 12.28 5.69 -6.82
N CYS A 138 11.78 6.05 -7.99
CA CYS A 138 12.36 5.65 -9.26
C CYS A 138 12.69 6.89 -10.08
N LYS A 139 13.72 6.77 -10.92
CA LYS A 139 14.05 7.80 -11.90
C LYS A 139 12.96 7.87 -12.96
N THR A 140 12.53 9.06 -13.33
CA THR A 140 11.59 9.25 -14.44
C THR A 140 12.36 9.29 -15.76
N PHE A 141 11.75 8.81 -16.84
CA PHE A 141 12.34 8.88 -18.18
C PHE A 141 12.35 10.32 -18.72
N SER A 142 11.36 11.12 -18.32
CA SER A 142 11.23 12.52 -18.75
C SER A 142 11.21 13.42 -17.51
N PRO A 143 11.84 14.61 -17.57
CA PRO A 143 11.73 15.60 -16.51
C PRO A 143 10.26 15.93 -16.22
N VAL A 144 9.91 16.07 -14.95
CA VAL A 144 8.54 16.42 -14.53
C VAL A 144 8.13 17.78 -15.11
N GLN A 145 9.10 18.65 -15.33
CA GLN A 145 8.92 19.96 -15.96
C GLN A 145 8.36 19.88 -17.39
N TRP A 146 8.49 18.72 -18.05
CA TRP A 146 7.90 18.48 -19.39
C TRP A 146 6.45 17.97 -19.32
N ALA A 147 5.94 17.70 -18.11
CA ALA A 147 4.55 17.29 -17.95
C ALA A 147 3.62 18.48 -18.26
N ASN A 148 2.58 18.23 -19.04
CA ASN A 148 1.60 19.24 -19.39
C ASN A 148 0.17 18.69 -19.30
N VAL A 149 -0.82 19.58 -19.23
CA VAL A 149 -2.23 19.23 -19.17
C VAL A 149 -2.88 19.56 -20.51
N LEU A 150 -3.50 18.57 -21.13
CA LEU A 150 -4.32 18.76 -22.31
C LEU A 150 -5.71 19.28 -21.91
N ASN A 151 -6.16 20.36 -22.54
CA ASN A 151 -7.52 20.85 -22.40
C ASN A 151 -8.53 19.92 -23.16
N LYS A 152 -9.82 20.24 -23.09
CA LYS A 152 -10.86 19.46 -23.80
C LYS A 152 -10.68 19.45 -25.34
N LYS A 153 -10.01 20.44 -25.90
CA LYS A 153 -9.70 20.53 -27.34
C LYS A 153 -8.40 19.83 -27.72
N LYS A 154 -7.73 19.14 -26.74
CA LYS A 154 -6.42 18.50 -26.90
C LYS A 154 -5.27 19.47 -27.21
N GLU A 155 -5.42 20.72 -26.82
CA GLU A 155 -4.36 21.73 -26.89
C GLU A 155 -3.56 21.76 -25.60
N ILE A 156 -2.27 22.04 -25.70
CA ILE A 156 -1.38 22.18 -24.55
C ILE A 156 -1.51 23.59 -24.01
N ASN A 157 -2.06 23.75 -22.83
CA ASN A 157 -2.06 24.99 -22.09
C ASN A 157 -0.80 25.07 -21.23
N ASN A 158 -0.36 26.29 -20.96
CA ASN A 158 0.91 26.62 -20.34
C ASN A 158 1.33 25.70 -19.21
N PHE A 159 2.64 25.49 -19.14
CA PHE A 159 3.37 24.72 -18.15
C PHE A 159 3.02 25.11 -16.71
N ILE A 160 3.20 24.16 -15.81
CA ILE A 160 3.25 24.40 -14.37
C ILE A 160 4.29 25.50 -14.11
N SER A 161 3.83 26.69 -13.80
CA SER A 161 4.64 27.78 -13.27
C SER A 161 4.95 27.53 -11.79
#